data_cf8a36f8ed9ac2c43bc1d17dde603f65
#
_entry.id   cf8a36f8ed9ac2c43bc1d17dde603f65
#
_cell.length_a   1.000
_cell.length_b   1.000
_cell.length_c   1.000
_cell.angle_alpha   90.00
_cell.angle_beta   90.00
_cell.angle_gamma   90.00
#
_symmetry.space_group_name_H-M   'P 1'
#
loop_
_entity.id
_entity.type
_entity.pdbx_description
1 polymer ?
#
loop_
_entity_poly.entity_id
_entity_poly.type
_entity_poly.pdbx_seq_one_letter_code
_entity_poly.pdbx_strand_id
1 'polypeptide(L)'
;MTGQGYEELKVLNRKLDELFNRYNNLKSELENLRNGNEELKITLQERDRRIKELELKYEHVKLSGALLGDGENALEAKRKITDLVREIDRCVALLNR
;
A
#
# COMPACT_ATOMS: atom_id res chain seq x y z
N MET A 1 57.08 8.47 -27.36
CA MET A 1 55.96 7.64 -27.01
C MET A 1 55.50 6.79 -28.16
N THR A 2 55.43 5.57 -27.93
CA THR A 2 55.13 4.58 -28.94
C THR A 2 53.64 4.47 -29.17
N GLY A 3 53.24 3.91 -30.32
CA GLY A 3 51.85 3.62 -30.62
C GLY A 3 51.14 2.78 -29.57
N GLN A 4 51.92 2.01 -28.77
CA GLN A 4 51.43 1.16 -27.71
C GLN A 4 50.80 1.98 -26.56
N GLY A 5 51.43 3.09 -26.17
CA GLY A 5 50.85 3.97 -25.13
C GLY A 5 49.57 4.64 -25.57
N TYR A 6 49.49 5.00 -26.84
CA TYR A 6 48.28 5.60 -27.43
C TYR A 6 47.13 4.58 -27.48
N GLU A 7 47.41 3.35 -27.84
CA GLU A 7 46.41 2.27 -27.84
C GLU A 7 45.89 1.98 -26.45
N GLU A 8 46.75 1.93 -25.43
CA GLU A 8 46.39 1.75 -24.03
C GLU A 8 45.48 2.88 -23.53
N LEU A 9 45.78 4.13 -23.96
CA LEU A 9 44.97 5.29 -23.62
C LEU A 9 43.55 5.19 -24.23
N LYS A 10 43.47 4.74 -25.47
CA LYS A 10 42.17 4.51 -26.14
C LYS A 10 41.35 3.47 -25.43
N VAL A 11 41.96 2.36 -25.04
CA VAL A 11 41.30 1.29 -24.29
C VAL A 11 40.82 1.78 -22.94
N LEU A 12 41.62 2.58 -22.24
CA LEU A 12 41.27 3.16 -20.96
C LEU A 12 40.07 4.12 -21.09
N ASN A 13 40.11 5.01 -22.09
CA ASN A 13 39.01 5.93 -22.34
C ASN A 13 37.73 5.19 -22.66
N ARG A 14 37.78 4.15 -23.46
CA ARG A 14 36.62 3.33 -23.79
C ARG A 14 36.04 2.70 -22.54
N LYS A 15 36.86 2.13 -21.67
CA LYS A 15 36.44 1.52 -20.42
C LYS A 15 35.85 2.54 -19.46
N LEU A 16 36.39 3.75 -19.41
CA LEU A 16 35.85 4.83 -18.62
C LEU A 16 34.45 5.25 -19.12
N ASP A 17 34.28 5.34 -20.43
CA ASP A 17 32.98 5.66 -21.02
C ASP A 17 31.95 4.57 -20.72
N GLU A 18 32.35 3.29 -20.81
CA GLU A 18 31.49 2.17 -20.44
C GLU A 18 31.10 2.22 -18.97
N LEU A 19 32.05 2.50 -18.09
CA LEU A 19 31.81 2.63 -16.66
C LEU A 19 30.84 3.80 -16.37
N PHE A 20 31.04 4.92 -17.05
CA PHE A 20 30.18 6.09 -16.91
C PHE A 20 28.75 5.80 -17.35
N ASN A 21 28.60 5.08 -18.46
CA ASN A 21 27.29 4.68 -18.96
C ASN A 21 26.59 3.72 -18.00
N ARG A 22 27.34 2.77 -17.45
CA ARG A 22 26.82 1.83 -16.44
C ARG A 22 26.38 2.57 -15.17
N TYR A 23 27.17 3.52 -14.73
CA TYR A 23 26.86 4.36 -13.58
C TYR A 23 25.55 5.12 -13.79
N ASN A 24 25.40 5.75 -14.94
CA ASN A 24 24.20 6.50 -15.29
C ASN A 24 22.96 5.61 -15.39
N ASN A 25 23.12 4.42 -15.97
CA ASN A 25 22.04 3.44 -16.08
C ASN A 25 21.62 2.94 -14.69
N LEU A 26 22.57 2.63 -13.83
CA LEU A 26 22.29 2.19 -12.46
C LEU A 26 21.61 3.29 -11.65
N LYS A 27 22.04 4.52 -11.82
CA LYS A 27 21.43 5.68 -11.17
C LYS A 27 19.97 5.86 -11.59
N SER A 28 19.71 5.71 -12.89
CA SER A 28 18.37 5.78 -13.46
C SER A 28 17.47 4.63 -12.94
N GLU A 29 18.00 3.42 -12.91
CA GLU A 29 17.30 2.25 -12.37
C GLU A 29 16.97 2.43 -10.88
N LEU A 30 17.92 2.96 -10.11
CA LEU A 30 17.73 3.24 -8.70
C LEU A 30 16.60 4.23 -8.48
N GLU A 31 16.56 5.28 -9.26
CA GLU A 31 15.50 6.30 -9.20
C GLU A 31 14.14 5.71 -9.55
N ASN A 32 14.08 4.90 -10.61
CA ASN A 32 12.87 4.21 -11.01
C ASN A 32 12.38 3.23 -9.93
N LEU A 33 13.29 2.50 -9.30
CA LEU A 33 12.96 1.58 -8.22
C LEU A 33 12.45 2.32 -6.98
N ARG A 34 13.05 3.45 -6.65
CA ARG A 34 12.58 4.29 -5.54
C ARG A 34 11.17 4.80 -5.79
N ASN A 35 10.90 5.28 -6.99
CA ASN A 35 9.58 5.76 -7.38
C ASN A 35 8.55 4.64 -7.36
N GLY A 36 8.91 3.47 -7.89
CA GLY A 36 8.06 2.28 -7.85
C GLY A 36 7.76 1.83 -6.43
N ASN A 37 8.76 1.87 -5.56
CA ASN A 37 8.61 1.52 -4.16
C ASN A 37 7.65 2.46 -3.43
N GLU A 38 7.74 3.75 -3.71
CA GLU A 38 6.84 4.76 -3.16
C GLU A 38 5.40 4.54 -3.61
N GLU A 39 5.20 4.28 -4.90
CA GLU A 39 3.88 3.96 -5.46
C GLU A 39 3.28 2.69 -4.84
N LEU A 40 4.11 1.67 -4.65
CA LEU A 40 3.68 0.43 -4.00
C LEU A 40 3.26 0.65 -2.55
N LYS A 41 3.95 1.50 -1.81
CA LYS A 41 3.59 1.87 -0.44
C LYS A 41 2.22 2.53 -0.39
N ILE A 42 1.97 3.47 -1.30
CA ILE A 42 0.69 4.17 -1.39
C ILE A 42 -0.43 3.18 -1.72
N THR A 43 -0.17 2.29 -2.69
CA THR A 43 -1.14 1.26 -3.09
C THR A 43 -1.46 0.32 -1.93
N LEU A 44 -0.45 -0.08 -1.16
CA LEU A 44 -0.63 -0.92 0.02
C LEU A 44 -1.50 -0.25 1.08
N GLN A 45 -1.27 1.02 1.35
CA GLN A 45 -2.06 1.78 2.30
C GLN A 45 -3.52 1.89 1.87
N GLU A 46 -3.77 2.14 0.59
CA GLU A 46 -5.11 2.19 0.03
C GLU A 46 -5.82 0.85 0.11
N ARG A 47 -5.11 -0.23 -0.22
CA ARG A 47 -5.66 -1.58 -0.13
C ARG A 47 -5.95 -2.00 1.30
N ASP A 48 -5.10 -1.63 2.24
CA ASP A 48 -5.34 -1.88 3.67
C ASP A 48 -6.61 -1.17 4.14
N ARG A 49 -6.78 0.08 3.75
CA ARG A 49 -7.98 0.85 4.07
C ARG A 49 -9.23 0.18 3.49
N ARG A 50 -9.14 -0.28 2.25
CA ARG A 50 -10.25 -0.95 1.57
C ARG A 50 -10.58 -2.31 2.22
N ILE A 51 -9.57 -3.04 2.65
CA ILE A 51 -9.75 -4.31 3.38
C ILE A 51 -10.51 -4.05 4.68
N LYS A 52 -10.12 -3.03 5.43
CA LYS A 52 -10.81 -2.66 6.68
C LYS A 52 -12.25 -2.25 6.43
N GLU A 53 -12.51 -1.50 5.38
CA GLU A 53 -13.87 -1.13 4.97
C GLU A 53 -14.71 -2.37 4.61
N LEU A 54 -14.12 -3.29 3.85
CA LEU A 54 -14.78 -4.53 3.45
C LEU A 54 -15.03 -5.44 4.64
N GLU A 55 -14.10 -5.52 5.57
CA GLU A 55 -14.28 -6.28 6.82
C GLU A 55 -15.45 -5.74 7.63
N LEU A 56 -15.56 -4.42 7.74
CA LEU A 56 -16.69 -3.78 8.41
C LEU A 56 -18.01 -4.06 7.70
N LYS A 57 -18.03 -3.98 6.38
CA LYS A 57 -19.21 -4.31 5.59
C LYS A 57 -19.60 -5.78 5.72
N TYR A 58 -18.61 -6.66 5.74
CA TYR A 58 -18.82 -8.09 5.93
C TYR A 58 -19.44 -8.37 7.30
N GLU A 59 -18.91 -7.77 8.35
CA GLU A 59 -19.45 -7.86 9.71
C GLU A 59 -20.90 -7.36 9.74
N HIS A 60 -21.17 -6.26 9.06
CA HIS A 60 -22.50 -5.67 8.99
C HIS A 60 -23.48 -6.60 8.27
N VAL A 61 -23.07 -7.18 7.14
CA VAL A 61 -23.89 -8.15 6.37
C VAL A 61 -24.12 -9.42 7.19
N LYS A 62 -23.11 -9.88 7.92
CA LYS A 62 -23.21 -11.05 8.77
C LYS A 62 -24.23 -10.82 9.91
N LEU A 63 -24.20 -9.64 10.51
CA LEU A 63 -25.18 -9.23 11.53
C LEU A 63 -26.58 -9.13 10.93
N SER A 64 -26.71 -8.54 9.74
CA SER A 64 -27.98 -8.45 9.01
C SER A 64 -28.51 -9.83 8.63
N GLY A 65 -27.62 -10.75 8.23
CA GLY A 65 -27.97 -12.15 7.96
C GLY A 65 -28.46 -12.87 9.20
N ALA A 66 -27.85 -12.62 10.34
CA ALA A 66 -28.29 -13.15 11.62
C ALA A 66 -29.66 -12.60 12.04
N LEU A 67 -29.96 -11.36 11.66
CA LEU A 67 -31.27 -10.73 11.88
C LEU A 67 -32.39 -11.37 11.06
N LEU A 68 -32.07 -11.82 9.86
CA LEU A 68 -33.03 -12.46 8.95
C LEU A 68 -33.20 -13.96 9.23
N GLY A 69 -32.42 -14.51 10.17
CA GLY A 69 -32.54 -15.89 10.63
C GLY A 69 -33.66 -16.08 11.64
N ASP A 70 -33.60 -17.14 12.46
CA ASP A 70 -34.63 -17.53 13.41
C ASP A 70 -35.09 -16.39 14.35
N GLY A 71 -36.41 -16.36 14.67
CA GLY A 71 -37.04 -15.29 15.40
C GLY A 71 -36.48 -14.92 16.78
N GLU A 72 -35.95 -15.88 17.52
CA GLU A 72 -35.32 -15.62 18.83
C GLU A 72 -33.97 -14.95 18.69
N ASN A 73 -33.18 -15.39 17.73
CA ASN A 73 -31.89 -14.79 17.43
C ASN A 73 -32.02 -13.42 16.80
N ALA A 74 -33.12 -13.16 16.08
CA ALA A 74 -33.40 -11.86 15.47
C ALA A 74 -33.57 -10.76 16.53
N LEU A 75 -34.20 -11.06 17.68
CA LEU A 75 -34.37 -10.09 18.78
C LEU A 75 -33.04 -9.76 19.43
N GLU A 76 -32.19 -10.77 19.71
CA GLU A 76 -30.85 -10.54 20.24
C GLU A 76 -29.97 -9.75 19.29
N ALA A 77 -30.02 -10.09 18.01
CA ALA A 77 -29.24 -9.39 16.99
C ALA A 77 -29.71 -7.93 16.86
N LYS A 78 -31.01 -7.65 16.95
CA LYS A 78 -31.52 -6.28 16.99
C LYS A 78 -31.01 -5.52 18.21
N ARG A 79 -30.97 -6.12 19.38
CA ARG A 79 -30.40 -5.52 20.58
C ARG A 79 -28.94 -5.18 20.41
N LYS A 80 -28.17 -6.13 19.88
CA LYS A 80 -26.72 -5.91 19.62
C LYS A 80 -26.49 -4.77 18.64
N ILE A 81 -27.27 -4.70 17.58
CA ILE A 81 -27.18 -3.59 16.61
C ILE A 81 -27.56 -2.26 17.26
N THR A 82 -28.62 -2.23 18.04
CA THR A 82 -29.04 -1.02 18.76
C THR A 82 -27.94 -0.55 19.70
N ASP A 83 -27.32 -1.46 20.44
CA ASP A 83 -26.21 -1.15 21.34
C ASP A 83 -24.98 -0.65 20.59
N LEU A 84 -24.65 -1.26 19.45
CA LEU A 84 -23.55 -0.82 18.58
C LEU A 84 -23.80 0.58 18.02
N VAL A 85 -25.00 0.87 17.56
CA VAL A 85 -25.38 2.20 17.04
C VAL A 85 -25.25 3.24 18.15
N ARG A 86 -25.68 2.93 19.36
CA ARG A 86 -25.52 3.80 20.53
C ARG A 86 -24.06 4.07 20.85
N GLU A 87 -23.22 3.04 20.79
CA GLU A 87 -21.78 3.20 21.03
C GLU A 87 -21.11 4.02 19.94
N ILE A 88 -21.50 3.80 18.67
CA ILE A 88 -21.00 4.60 17.54
C ILE A 88 -21.41 6.06 17.70
N ASP A 89 -22.66 6.33 18.03
CA ASP A 89 -23.16 7.69 18.27
C ASP A 89 -22.41 8.36 19.41
N ARG A 90 -22.12 7.64 20.47
CA ARG A 90 -21.32 8.12 21.60
C ARG A 90 -19.90 8.47 21.18
N CYS A 91 -19.28 7.60 20.37
CA CYS A 91 -17.94 7.85 19.86
C CYS A 91 -17.90 9.08 18.95
N VAL A 92 -18.88 9.24 18.07
CA VAL A 92 -18.98 10.39 17.17
C VAL A 92 -19.19 11.68 17.99
N ALA A 93 -20.04 11.63 19.01
CA ALA A 93 -20.25 12.77 19.91
C ALA A 93 -18.97 13.18 20.64
N LEU A 94 -18.15 12.21 21.06
CA LEU A 94 -16.87 12.47 21.70
C LEU A 94 -15.84 13.07 20.74
N LEU A 95 -15.87 12.65 19.48
CA LEU A 95 -14.98 13.18 18.45
C LEU A 95 -15.32 14.61 18.04
N ASN A 96 -16.59 15.00 18.16
CA ASN A 96 -17.06 16.34 17.79
C ASN A 96 -17.02 17.36 18.93
N ARG A 97 -16.43 16.99 20.03
CA ARG A 97 -16.24 17.89 21.19
C ARG A 97 -15.15 18.90 20.97
#